data_63f6e685319240b14f55c2b96fb13a19
#
_entry.id   63f6e685319240b14f55c2b96fb13a19
#
_cell.length_a   1.000
_cell.length_b   1.000
_cell.length_c   1.000
_cell.angle_alpha   90.00
_cell.angle_beta   90.00
_cell.angle_gamma   90.00
#
_symmetry.space_group_name_H-M   'P 1'
#
loop_
_entity.id
_entity.type
_entity.pdbx_description
1 polymer ?
#
loop_
_entity_poly.entity_id
_entity_poly.type
_entity_poly.pdbx_seq_one_letter_code
_entity_poly.pdbx_strand_id
1 'polypeptide(L)'
;MNSSHHIPKKIRVAHRIKLERCQSWEEGFHVFDEESALAVEMALATGRPLLVRGEPGSGKSQLARAAAQELNRRFISEVITSTTEGQNLLWHYDPVARFHEAQMLAAEAAATALRQENWEEDNQADSEEIPSVPPQPEALSRKKSIRYKKKKILPQKRQHLFQAISAGAGRGFLPDRGSADLHPGNSISPGPFWWAIDCVSARQQIGRCRWPLYQPGFDLGFSLEEAAAQAQRGFVFLIDEIDKADSSLPNALLEVLGNGGFHVPLLNQTVRVPPGFASPLVIITTNEERELPPAFVRRCLVLHLRFDDEHYLRTWWNRQVTQRADQFHPDRALVKWLAERGELHFEHVFSVRVREKAAELLVRDRREAQQAGLIKPGQAEYLDLLRALRNMAAASSEQQQLALLEQISPYVFIKEAQE
;
A
#
# COMPACT_ATOMS: atom_id res chain seq x y z
N MET A 1 -0.93 -27.14 26.28
CA MET A 1 -0.03 -26.79 25.17
C MET A 1 -0.46 -27.55 23.94
N ASN A 2 -1.46 -27.05 23.22
CA ASN A 2 -1.85 -27.56 21.91
C ASN A 2 -1.71 -26.39 20.95
N SER A 3 -0.49 -26.19 20.41
CA SER A 3 -0.28 -25.41 19.22
C SER A 3 -0.84 -26.20 18.05
N SER A 4 -2.10 -25.90 17.69
CA SER A 4 -2.64 -26.30 16.40
C SER A 4 -1.74 -25.63 15.34
N HIS A 5 -0.76 -26.38 14.86
CA HIS A 5 0.01 -26.00 13.67
C HIS A 5 -1.01 -25.90 12.53
N HIS A 6 -1.41 -24.67 12.24
CA HIS A 6 -2.18 -24.38 11.05
C HIS A 6 -1.28 -24.73 9.87
N ILE A 7 -1.52 -25.90 9.25
CA ILE A 7 -0.81 -26.29 8.02
C ILE A 7 -1.08 -25.18 7.01
N PRO A 8 -0.06 -24.47 6.51
CA PRO A 8 -0.28 -23.40 5.57
C PRO A 8 -1.04 -23.94 4.35
N LYS A 9 -2.06 -23.21 3.93
CA LYS A 9 -2.84 -23.58 2.73
C LYS A 9 -1.86 -23.70 1.56
N LYS A 10 -1.88 -24.84 0.90
CA LYS A 10 -0.99 -25.11 -0.24
C LYS A 10 -1.33 -24.17 -1.41
N ILE A 11 -0.33 -23.53 -1.98
CA ILE A 11 -0.47 -22.71 -3.19
C ILE A 11 -0.77 -23.60 -4.39
N ARG A 12 -1.79 -23.24 -5.16
CA ARG A 12 -2.17 -24.02 -6.34
C ARG A 12 -1.26 -23.70 -7.51
N VAL A 13 -0.56 -24.71 -8.01
CA VAL A 13 0.32 -24.60 -9.18
C VAL A 13 -0.48 -24.73 -10.48
N ALA A 14 -0.04 -24.04 -11.53
CA ALA A 14 -0.65 -24.05 -12.88
C ALA A 14 -2.15 -23.67 -12.89
N HIS A 15 -2.60 -22.97 -11.84
CA HIS A 15 -3.96 -22.46 -11.74
C HIS A 15 -3.96 -20.95 -12.01
N ARG A 16 -4.86 -20.51 -12.88
CA ARG A 16 -5.06 -19.09 -13.19
C ARG A 16 -5.76 -18.39 -12.03
N ILE A 17 -5.13 -17.38 -11.48
CA ILE A 17 -5.66 -16.54 -10.42
C ILE A 17 -6.01 -15.19 -11.03
N LYS A 18 -7.28 -14.82 -10.98
CA LYS A 18 -7.72 -13.48 -11.39
C LYS A 18 -7.36 -12.50 -10.28
N LEU A 19 -6.57 -11.49 -10.59
CA LEU A 19 -6.20 -10.41 -9.67
C LEU A 19 -7.17 -9.25 -9.85
N GLU A 20 -8.00 -8.99 -8.85
CA GLU A 20 -8.93 -7.87 -8.89
C GLU A 20 -8.17 -6.54 -8.75
N ARG A 21 -8.79 -5.47 -9.28
CA ARG A 21 -8.25 -4.13 -9.11
C ARG A 21 -8.15 -3.79 -7.62
N CYS A 22 -6.98 -3.32 -7.17
CA CYS A 22 -6.72 -2.96 -5.78
C CYS A 22 -5.80 -1.76 -5.73
N GLN A 23 -6.22 -0.67 -5.09
CA GLN A 23 -5.46 0.59 -5.04
C GLN A 23 -5.12 1.10 -6.46
N SER A 24 -3.83 1.34 -6.73
CA SER A 24 -3.29 1.71 -8.04
C SER A 24 -3.07 0.51 -8.98
N TRP A 25 -3.24 -0.72 -8.49
CA TRP A 25 -3.00 -1.93 -9.26
C TRP A 25 -4.20 -2.28 -10.13
N GLU A 26 -3.97 -2.37 -11.43
CA GLU A 26 -5.00 -2.82 -12.37
C GLU A 26 -5.32 -4.30 -12.21
N GLU A 27 -6.47 -4.72 -12.74
CA GLU A 27 -6.82 -6.14 -12.83
C GLU A 27 -5.80 -6.90 -13.69
N GLY A 28 -5.60 -8.16 -13.39
CA GLY A 28 -4.66 -9.00 -14.11
C GLY A 28 -4.85 -10.47 -13.78
N PHE A 29 -3.89 -11.25 -14.19
CA PHE A 29 -3.86 -12.68 -13.91
C PHE A 29 -2.47 -13.10 -13.47
N HIS A 30 -2.40 -14.10 -12.63
CA HIS A 30 -1.16 -14.72 -12.22
C HIS A 30 -1.29 -16.24 -12.24
N VAL A 31 -0.20 -16.91 -12.53
CA VAL A 31 -0.10 -18.38 -12.49
C VAL A 31 1.18 -18.74 -11.77
N PHE A 32 1.04 -19.41 -10.63
CA PHE A 32 2.19 -19.94 -9.92
C PHE A 32 2.78 -21.14 -10.65
N ASP A 33 4.08 -21.15 -10.81
CA ASP A 33 4.84 -22.36 -11.09
C ASP A 33 5.23 -23.06 -9.77
N GLU A 34 5.85 -24.25 -9.86
CA GLU A 34 6.23 -25.02 -8.69
C GLU A 34 7.25 -24.30 -7.80
N GLU A 35 8.21 -23.59 -8.41
CA GLU A 35 9.27 -22.91 -7.69
C GLU A 35 8.72 -21.71 -6.92
N SER A 36 7.93 -20.86 -7.54
CA SER A 36 7.31 -19.71 -6.91
C SER A 36 6.30 -20.11 -5.83
N ALA A 37 5.52 -21.16 -6.06
CA ALA A 37 4.59 -21.70 -5.06
C ALA A 37 5.35 -22.22 -3.83
N LEU A 38 6.40 -23.03 -4.04
CA LEU A 38 7.23 -23.57 -2.97
C LEU A 38 7.94 -22.44 -2.20
N ALA A 39 8.45 -21.41 -2.88
CA ALA A 39 9.11 -20.28 -2.23
C ALA A 39 8.15 -19.52 -1.29
N VAL A 40 6.91 -19.29 -1.72
CA VAL A 40 5.86 -18.67 -0.88
C VAL A 40 5.52 -19.56 0.32
N GLU A 41 5.35 -20.86 0.10
CA GLU A 41 5.06 -21.84 1.17
C GLU A 41 6.21 -21.90 2.20
N MET A 42 7.46 -21.88 1.73
CA MET A 42 8.65 -21.83 2.61
C MET A 42 8.70 -20.52 3.41
N ALA A 43 8.40 -19.39 2.80
CA ALA A 43 8.36 -18.10 3.49
C ALA A 43 7.31 -18.09 4.61
N LEU A 44 6.14 -18.66 4.35
CA LEU A 44 5.10 -18.84 5.36
C LEU A 44 5.53 -19.78 6.50
N ALA A 45 6.16 -20.90 6.16
CA ALA A 45 6.56 -21.91 7.13
C ALA A 45 7.71 -21.44 8.03
N THR A 46 8.61 -20.62 7.50
CA THR A 46 9.79 -20.13 8.23
C THR A 46 9.59 -18.76 8.87
N GLY A 47 8.55 -18.02 8.48
CA GLY A 47 8.35 -16.62 8.89
C GLY A 47 9.41 -15.66 8.35
N ARG A 48 10.23 -16.10 7.37
CA ARG A 48 11.26 -15.27 6.73
C ARG A 48 10.67 -14.51 5.55
N PRO A 49 11.13 -13.27 5.29
CA PRO A 49 10.72 -12.54 4.10
C PRO A 49 11.21 -13.25 2.83
N LEU A 50 10.40 -13.15 1.77
CA LEU A 50 10.72 -13.64 0.44
C LEU A 50 11.25 -12.48 -0.41
N LEU A 51 12.54 -12.50 -0.74
CA LEU A 51 13.17 -11.57 -1.70
C LEU A 51 13.01 -12.13 -3.11
N VAL A 52 12.22 -11.46 -3.92
CA VAL A 52 11.97 -11.82 -5.31
C VAL A 52 12.82 -10.95 -6.23
N ARG A 53 13.72 -11.58 -6.94
CA ARG A 53 14.66 -10.98 -7.89
C ARG A 53 14.20 -11.25 -9.32
N GLY A 54 14.52 -10.37 -10.24
CA GLY A 54 14.26 -10.59 -11.66
C GLY A 54 14.15 -9.29 -12.44
N GLU A 55 14.18 -9.41 -13.74
CA GLU A 55 14.05 -8.28 -14.65
C GLU A 55 12.73 -7.51 -14.45
N PRO A 56 12.66 -6.22 -14.79
CA PRO A 56 11.40 -5.50 -14.88
C PRO A 56 10.38 -6.27 -15.71
N GLY A 57 9.10 -6.23 -15.31
CA GLY A 57 8.05 -6.91 -16.05
C GLY A 57 7.99 -8.44 -15.91
N SER A 58 8.80 -9.07 -15.03
CA SER A 58 8.76 -10.52 -14.77
C SER A 58 7.61 -11.00 -13.88
N GLY A 59 6.76 -10.09 -13.39
CA GLY A 59 5.60 -10.44 -12.55
C GLY A 59 5.84 -10.48 -11.05
N LYS A 60 6.95 -9.93 -10.56
CA LYS A 60 7.33 -9.93 -9.12
C LYS A 60 6.22 -9.41 -8.20
N SER A 61 5.69 -8.23 -8.49
CA SER A 61 4.66 -7.59 -7.67
C SER A 61 3.31 -8.32 -7.80
N GLN A 62 3.02 -8.91 -8.97
CA GLN A 62 1.82 -9.74 -9.17
C GLN A 62 1.84 -11.01 -8.34
N LEU A 63 3.03 -11.61 -8.12
CA LEU A 63 3.20 -12.78 -7.26
C LEU A 63 2.71 -12.50 -5.84
N ALA A 64 3.01 -11.33 -5.28
CA ALA A 64 2.57 -10.95 -3.94
C ALA A 64 1.03 -10.81 -3.86
N ARG A 65 0.41 -10.20 -4.87
CA ARG A 65 -1.05 -10.08 -4.96
C ARG A 65 -1.72 -11.45 -5.09
N ALA A 66 -1.17 -12.31 -5.92
CA ALA A 66 -1.65 -13.68 -6.12
C ALA A 66 -1.53 -14.50 -4.83
N ALA A 67 -0.42 -14.38 -4.11
CA ALA A 67 -0.23 -15.03 -2.82
C ALA A 67 -1.29 -14.55 -1.80
N ALA A 68 -1.59 -13.25 -1.76
CA ALA A 68 -2.64 -12.73 -0.88
C ALA A 68 -4.00 -13.35 -1.17
N GLN A 69 -4.36 -13.46 -2.44
CA GLN A 69 -5.63 -14.02 -2.87
C GLN A 69 -5.73 -15.53 -2.60
N GLU A 70 -4.70 -16.31 -2.96
CA GLU A 70 -4.66 -17.74 -2.69
C GLU A 70 -4.71 -18.06 -1.20
N LEU A 71 -4.06 -17.28 -0.37
CA LEU A 71 -4.02 -17.44 1.07
C LEU A 71 -5.26 -16.84 1.78
N ASN A 72 -6.14 -16.15 1.05
CA ASN A 72 -7.25 -15.38 1.61
C ASN A 72 -6.78 -14.38 2.68
N ARG A 73 -5.66 -13.70 2.40
CA ARG A 73 -5.06 -12.65 3.24
C ARG A 73 -5.26 -11.28 2.61
N ARG A 74 -5.34 -10.25 3.42
CA ARG A 74 -5.35 -8.88 2.90
C ARG A 74 -3.96 -8.51 2.35
N PHE A 75 -3.98 -7.75 1.26
CA PHE A 75 -2.79 -7.25 0.60
C PHE A 75 -2.50 -5.83 1.05
N ILE A 76 -1.26 -5.56 1.41
CA ILE A 76 -0.71 -4.22 1.67
C ILE A 76 0.52 -4.08 0.79
N SER A 77 0.71 -2.93 0.16
CA SER A 77 1.90 -2.67 -0.66
C SER A 77 2.46 -1.28 -0.39
N GLU A 78 3.78 -1.21 -0.46
CA GLU A 78 4.53 0.04 -0.45
C GLU A 78 5.56 0.02 -1.57
N VAL A 79 5.51 1.00 -2.46
CA VAL A 79 6.50 1.18 -3.53
C VAL A 79 7.61 2.07 -3.00
N ILE A 80 8.81 1.55 -2.97
CA ILE A 80 9.97 2.25 -2.44
C ILE A 80 10.49 3.27 -3.44
N THR A 81 10.81 4.44 -2.92
CA THR A 81 11.45 5.54 -3.66
C THR A 81 12.76 5.92 -2.99
N SER A 82 13.56 6.75 -3.64
CA SER A 82 14.80 7.27 -3.06
C SER A 82 14.61 8.09 -1.78
N THR A 83 13.39 8.58 -1.54
CA THR A 83 13.03 9.38 -0.36
C THR A 83 12.32 8.56 0.73
N THR A 84 12.10 7.26 0.51
CA THR A 84 11.44 6.42 1.50
C THR A 84 12.38 6.11 2.66
N GLU A 85 12.00 6.53 3.86
CA GLU A 85 12.72 6.25 5.09
C GLU A 85 12.21 4.97 5.75
N GLY A 86 13.11 4.18 6.38
CA GLY A 86 12.74 2.94 7.06
C GLY A 86 11.71 3.14 8.17
N GLN A 87 11.75 4.28 8.87
CA GLN A 87 10.77 4.62 9.90
C GLN A 87 9.35 4.75 9.34
N ASN A 88 9.20 5.32 8.13
CA ASN A 88 7.91 5.54 7.50
C ASN A 88 7.17 4.23 7.20
N LEU A 89 7.92 3.13 7.00
CA LEU A 89 7.31 1.80 6.87
C LEU A 89 6.74 1.28 8.19
N LEU A 90 7.23 1.79 9.34
CA LEU A 90 6.81 1.37 10.67
C LEU A 90 5.72 2.28 11.23
N TRP A 91 5.98 3.56 11.26
CA TRP A 91 5.08 4.60 11.75
C TRP A 91 5.51 5.99 11.24
N HIS A 92 4.54 6.87 11.10
CA HIS A 92 4.76 8.27 10.71
C HIS A 92 4.51 9.18 11.91
N TYR A 93 5.35 10.18 12.05
CA TYR A 93 5.19 11.23 13.03
C TYR A 93 5.07 12.58 12.32
N ASP A 94 4.04 13.35 12.65
CA ASP A 94 3.84 14.69 12.11
C ASP A 94 4.17 15.76 13.18
N PRO A 95 5.40 16.29 13.20
CA PRO A 95 5.79 17.34 14.14
C PRO A 95 5.10 18.67 13.83
N VAL A 96 4.73 18.93 12.58
CA VAL A 96 4.05 20.17 12.17
C VAL A 96 2.62 20.18 12.68
N ALA A 97 1.90 19.06 12.50
CA ALA A 97 0.56 18.90 13.05
C ALA A 97 0.56 19.05 14.58
N ARG A 98 1.56 18.47 15.26
CA ARG A 98 1.69 18.60 16.72
C ARG A 98 1.96 20.03 17.17
N PHE A 99 2.84 20.72 16.46
CA PHE A 99 3.14 22.13 16.77
C PHE A 99 1.90 23.01 16.57
N HIS A 100 1.18 22.81 15.48
CA HIS A 100 -0.08 23.52 15.21
C HIS A 100 -1.13 23.24 16.28
N GLU A 101 -1.26 21.99 16.74
CA GLU A 101 -2.16 21.61 17.81
C GLU A 101 -1.80 22.32 19.12
N ALA A 102 -0.51 22.35 19.47
CA ALA A 102 -0.04 23.07 20.66
C ALA A 102 -0.33 24.57 20.59
N GLN A 103 -0.17 25.20 19.42
CA GLN A 103 -0.53 26.61 19.22
C GLN A 103 -2.04 26.86 19.36
N MET A 104 -2.88 25.98 18.82
CA MET A 104 -4.34 26.10 18.94
C MET A 104 -4.78 25.99 20.40
N LEU A 105 -4.22 25.04 21.15
CA LEU A 105 -4.49 24.88 22.57
C LEU A 105 -4.04 26.08 23.41
N ALA A 106 -2.87 26.61 23.14
CA ALA A 106 -2.38 27.82 23.80
C ALA A 106 -3.31 29.03 23.51
N ALA A 107 -3.78 29.17 22.28
CA ALA A 107 -4.72 30.23 21.89
C ALA A 107 -6.11 30.04 22.55
N GLU A 108 -6.61 28.82 22.67
CA GLU A 108 -7.87 28.51 23.37
C GLU A 108 -7.75 28.77 24.89
N ALA A 109 -6.62 28.38 25.50
CA ALA A 109 -6.35 28.64 26.92
C ALA A 109 -6.28 30.15 27.20
N ALA A 110 -5.58 30.91 26.35
CA ALA A 110 -5.51 32.38 26.46
C ALA A 110 -6.89 33.03 26.29
N ALA A 111 -7.70 32.57 25.33
CA ALA A 111 -9.07 33.06 25.13
C ALA A 111 -9.98 32.75 26.31
N THR A 112 -9.78 31.61 26.96
CA THR A 112 -10.54 31.20 28.16
C THR A 112 -10.15 32.03 29.36
N ALA A 113 -8.86 32.27 29.57
CA ALA A 113 -8.35 33.15 30.64
C ALA A 113 -8.90 34.57 30.50
N LEU A 114 -8.85 35.15 29.29
CA LEU A 114 -9.45 36.46 29.02
C LEU A 114 -10.95 36.52 29.28
N ARG A 115 -11.68 35.44 29.07
CA ARG A 115 -13.12 35.36 29.37
C ARG A 115 -13.37 35.30 30.88
N GLN A 116 -12.51 34.61 31.65
CA GLN A 116 -12.57 34.56 33.11
C GLN A 116 -12.24 35.92 33.74
N GLU A 117 -11.20 36.60 33.29
CA GLU A 117 -10.87 37.95 33.74
C GLU A 117 -12.00 38.94 33.48
N ASN A 118 -12.60 38.95 32.29
CA ASN A 118 -13.75 39.81 31.99
C ASN A 118 -14.99 39.47 32.85
N TRP A 119 -15.20 38.18 33.20
CA TRP A 119 -16.29 37.76 34.07
C TRP A 119 -16.09 38.21 35.51
N GLU A 120 -14.84 38.20 36.02
CA GLU A 120 -14.49 38.63 37.37
C GLU A 120 -14.57 40.16 37.48
N GLU A 121 -14.18 40.93 36.43
CA GLU A 121 -14.32 42.39 36.39
C GLU A 121 -15.80 42.79 36.32
N ASP A 122 -16.65 42.16 35.50
CA ASP A 122 -18.09 42.44 35.42
C ASP A 122 -18.81 42.13 36.74
N ASN A 123 -18.40 41.07 37.51
CA ASN A 123 -18.98 40.73 38.78
C ASN A 123 -18.48 41.59 39.96
N GLN A 124 -17.26 42.17 39.85
CA GLN A 124 -16.75 43.14 40.84
C GLN A 124 -17.41 44.50 40.65
N ALA A 125 -17.73 44.90 39.41
CA ALA A 125 -18.42 46.16 39.12
C ALA A 125 -19.86 46.17 39.61
N ASP A 126 -20.52 44.99 39.70
CA ASP A 126 -21.90 44.88 40.23
C ASP A 126 -21.94 44.78 41.79
N SER A 127 -20.79 44.69 42.47
CA SER A 127 -20.70 44.56 43.93
C SER A 127 -20.37 45.87 44.67
N GLU A 128 -20.09 46.97 43.95
CA GLU A 128 -19.96 48.29 44.54
C GLU A 128 -21.24 49.12 44.43
N GLU A 129 -21.81 49.48 45.61
CA GLU A 129 -22.90 50.42 45.91
C GLU A 129 -24.34 49.85 45.90
N ILE A 130 -24.70 49.30 47.02
CA ILE A 130 -26.10 49.43 47.53
C ILE A 130 -26.10 50.53 48.59
N PRO A 131 -26.60 51.74 48.28
CA PRO A 131 -26.88 52.73 49.30
C PRO A 131 -28.10 52.28 50.11
N SER A 132 -27.95 52.17 51.40
CA SER A 132 -29.02 51.91 52.39
C SER A 132 -29.92 53.10 52.50
N VAL A 133 -31.14 53.07 51.93
CA VAL A 133 -32.21 54.03 52.26
C VAL A 133 -33.53 53.23 52.44
N PRO A 134 -34.26 53.50 53.54
CA PRO A 134 -35.47 52.73 53.91
C PRO A 134 -36.72 53.11 53.07
N PRO A 135 -37.78 52.27 53.06
CA PRO A 135 -38.89 52.40 52.13
C PRO A 135 -39.97 53.36 52.58
N GLN A 136 -40.48 54.11 51.64
CA GLN A 136 -41.84 54.63 51.72
C GLN A 136 -42.63 54.35 50.42
N PRO A 137 -43.93 54.14 50.50
CA PRO A 137 -44.76 53.66 49.41
C PRO A 137 -45.43 54.79 48.66
N GLU A 138 -45.54 54.70 47.38
CA GLU A 138 -46.75 55.09 46.62
C GLU A 138 -46.58 55.04 45.10
N ALA A 139 -47.47 54.28 44.52
CA ALA A 139 -48.30 54.60 43.32
C ALA A 139 -47.61 54.67 41.94
N LEU A 140 -48.03 53.74 41.15
CA LEU A 140 -48.49 53.88 39.75
C LEU A 140 -47.55 54.17 38.59
N SER A 141 -47.52 53.16 37.71
CA SER A 141 -47.59 53.33 36.26
C SER A 141 -46.42 54.00 35.55
N ARG A 142 -45.65 53.20 34.87
CA ARG A 142 -45.41 53.32 33.43
C ARG A 142 -44.32 52.34 32.94
N LYS A 143 -44.72 51.47 32.03
CA LYS A 143 -43.82 50.67 31.23
C LYS A 143 -42.78 51.56 30.54
N LYS A 144 -41.49 51.35 30.79
CA LYS A 144 -40.42 51.79 29.91
C LYS A 144 -39.57 50.58 29.55
N SER A 145 -39.61 50.25 28.26
CA SER A 145 -38.80 49.23 27.62
C SER A 145 -37.33 49.62 27.71
N ILE A 146 -36.52 48.75 28.34
CA ILE A 146 -35.08 48.88 28.34
C ILE A 146 -34.58 48.37 26.98
N ARG A 147 -34.14 49.30 26.12
CA ARG A 147 -33.42 48.99 24.91
C ARG A 147 -32.02 48.50 25.27
N TYR A 148 -31.76 47.19 25.11
CA TYR A 148 -30.40 46.67 25.06
C TYR A 148 -29.63 47.28 23.88
N LYS A 149 -28.61 48.06 24.14
CA LYS A 149 -27.65 48.52 23.14
C LYS A 149 -26.84 47.30 22.66
N LYS A 150 -27.08 46.89 21.43
CA LYS A 150 -26.24 45.94 20.69
C LYS A 150 -24.82 46.50 20.62
N LYS A 151 -23.84 45.86 21.34
CA LYS A 151 -22.43 46.10 21.13
C LYS A 151 -22.01 45.53 19.78
N LYS A 152 -21.17 46.28 19.10
CA LYS A 152 -20.67 46.08 17.73
C LYS A 152 -20.18 44.67 17.45
N ILE A 153 -20.71 44.08 16.39
CA ILE A 153 -20.29 42.87 15.75
C ILE A 153 -18.87 43.09 15.16
N LEU A 154 -17.94 42.15 15.47
CA LEU A 154 -16.64 42.06 14.80
C LEU A 154 -16.82 41.87 13.29
N PRO A 155 -15.86 42.31 12.48
CA PRO A 155 -16.02 42.33 11.01
C PRO A 155 -16.13 40.93 10.43
N GLN A 156 -17.10 40.74 9.54
CA GLN A 156 -17.48 39.52 8.82
C GLN A 156 -16.33 38.77 8.08
N LYS A 157 -15.17 39.37 7.90
CA LYS A 157 -14.05 38.73 7.18
C LYS A 157 -13.41 37.52 7.89
N ARG A 158 -13.60 37.32 9.19
CA ARG A 158 -13.09 36.15 9.91
C ARG A 158 -14.03 34.94 9.91
N GLN A 159 -15.32 35.13 9.67
CA GLN A 159 -16.28 34.01 9.59
C GLN A 159 -16.14 33.21 8.29
N HIS A 160 -15.75 33.84 7.18
CA HIS A 160 -15.57 33.15 5.91
C HIS A 160 -14.31 32.25 5.88
N LEU A 161 -13.27 32.58 6.65
CA LEU A 161 -12.06 31.73 6.72
C LEU A 161 -12.35 30.45 7.51
N PHE A 162 -13.16 30.51 8.56
CA PHE A 162 -13.57 29.32 9.32
C PHE A 162 -14.54 28.42 8.56
N GLN A 163 -15.42 28.97 7.71
CA GLN A 163 -16.32 28.19 6.88
C GLN A 163 -15.61 27.52 5.69
N ALA A 164 -14.56 28.12 5.13
CA ALA A 164 -13.79 27.54 4.05
C ALA A 164 -12.92 26.34 4.49
N ILE A 165 -12.45 26.36 5.74
CA ILE A 165 -11.65 25.24 6.31
C ILE A 165 -12.56 24.05 6.69
N SER A 166 -13.80 24.33 7.11
CA SER A 166 -14.76 23.26 7.47
C SER A 166 -15.51 22.63 6.29
N ALA A 167 -15.52 23.26 5.13
CA ALA A 167 -16.20 22.76 3.94
C ALA A 167 -15.36 21.77 3.10
N GLY A 168 -14.04 21.70 3.32
CA GLY A 168 -13.11 20.81 2.61
C GLY A 168 -12.86 19.45 3.28
N ALA A 169 -13.30 19.27 4.53
CA ALA A 169 -13.16 18.00 5.23
C ALA A 169 -14.47 17.23 5.13
N GLY A 170 -14.47 16.13 4.39
CA GLY A 170 -15.61 15.21 4.30
C GLY A 170 -16.14 14.88 5.70
N ARG A 171 -17.46 14.89 5.82
CA ARG A 171 -18.20 14.57 7.05
C ARG A 171 -17.91 13.12 7.47
N GLY A 172 -16.97 12.94 8.39
CA GLY A 172 -16.67 11.66 8.97
C GLY A 172 -15.64 11.81 10.08
N PHE A 173 -16.09 11.71 11.32
CA PHE A 173 -15.24 11.62 12.50
C PHE A 173 -14.55 12.91 13.00
N LEU A 174 -15.33 13.79 13.61
CA LEU A 174 -14.80 14.64 14.68
C LEU A 174 -14.99 13.89 15.99
N PRO A 175 -13.94 13.47 16.70
CA PRO A 175 -14.09 12.97 18.06
C PRO A 175 -14.58 14.10 18.98
N ASP A 176 -15.40 13.72 19.95
CA ASP A 176 -15.94 14.59 20.99
C ASP A 176 -14.80 15.39 21.65
N ARG A 177 -14.93 16.72 21.67
CA ARG A 177 -13.90 17.66 22.14
C ARG A 177 -13.90 17.75 23.68
N GLY A 178 -13.63 16.62 24.34
CA GLY A 178 -13.31 16.59 25.76
C GLY A 178 -11.79 16.71 25.95
N SER A 179 -11.33 17.77 26.58
CA SER A 179 -9.94 18.10 26.98
C SER A 179 -8.88 17.79 25.88
N ALA A 180 -8.35 18.82 25.27
CA ALA A 180 -7.28 18.76 24.29
C ALA A 180 -5.99 18.24 24.96
N ASP A 181 -5.79 16.92 24.95
CA ASP A 181 -4.60 16.26 25.46
C ASP A 181 -3.51 16.30 24.38
N LEU A 182 -2.36 16.91 24.68
CA LEU A 182 -1.16 16.90 23.83
C LEU A 182 -0.47 15.52 23.79
N HIS A 183 -1.27 14.45 23.86
CA HIS A 183 -0.72 13.09 23.84
C HIS A 183 0.01 12.84 22.51
N PRO A 184 1.26 12.30 22.53
CA PRO A 184 2.03 12.03 21.32
C PRO A 184 1.29 11.18 20.29
N GLY A 185 0.37 10.33 20.74
CA GLY A 185 -0.46 9.48 19.89
C GLY A 185 -1.34 10.25 18.89
N ASN A 186 -1.67 11.51 19.19
CA ASN A 186 -2.50 12.33 18.29
C ASN A 186 -1.80 12.67 16.96
N SER A 187 -0.46 12.61 16.93
CA SER A 187 0.39 12.96 15.79
C SER A 187 1.18 11.76 15.25
N ILE A 188 0.85 10.54 15.67
CA ILE A 188 1.49 9.31 15.19
C ILE A 188 0.47 8.48 14.43
N SER A 189 0.75 8.19 13.15
CA SER A 189 -0.02 7.26 12.35
C SER A 189 0.73 5.96 12.09
N PRO A 190 0.05 4.79 12.18
CA PRO A 190 0.65 3.51 11.86
C PRO A 190 1.11 3.44 10.41
N GLY A 191 2.34 2.99 10.16
CA GLY A 191 2.84 2.66 8.84
C GLY A 191 2.42 1.25 8.38
N PRO A 192 2.78 0.85 7.13
CA PRO A 192 2.34 -0.42 6.54
C PRO A 192 2.78 -1.66 7.35
N PHE A 193 3.96 -1.67 7.95
CA PHE A 193 4.38 -2.77 8.82
C PHE A 193 3.53 -2.92 10.09
N TRP A 194 3.13 -1.81 10.70
CA TRP A 194 2.26 -1.86 11.87
C TRP A 194 0.93 -2.54 11.54
N TRP A 195 0.33 -2.14 10.41
CA TRP A 195 -0.90 -2.78 9.93
C TRP A 195 -0.72 -4.26 9.61
N ALA A 196 0.41 -4.64 9.04
CA ALA A 196 0.69 -6.03 8.70
C ALA A 196 0.94 -6.92 9.93
N ILE A 197 1.61 -6.37 10.97
CA ILE A 197 2.01 -7.10 12.18
C ILE A 197 0.88 -7.16 13.20
N ASP A 198 0.26 -6.01 13.50
CA ASP A 198 -0.81 -5.87 14.50
C ASP A 198 -1.85 -4.86 14.03
N CYS A 199 -2.76 -5.31 13.18
CA CYS A 199 -3.82 -4.45 12.65
C CYS A 199 -4.84 -4.01 13.72
N VAL A 200 -4.93 -4.71 14.85
CA VAL A 200 -5.82 -4.32 15.95
C VAL A 200 -5.28 -3.08 16.65
N SER A 201 -4.00 -3.11 17.04
CA SER A 201 -3.37 -1.93 17.66
C SER A 201 -3.23 -0.77 16.65
N ALA A 202 -2.94 -1.07 15.37
CA ALA A 202 -2.93 -0.06 14.32
C ALA A 202 -4.29 0.63 14.17
N ARG A 203 -5.39 -0.15 14.19
CA ARG A 203 -6.76 0.37 14.14
C ARG A 203 -7.10 1.22 15.37
N GLN A 204 -6.64 0.84 16.54
CA GLN A 204 -6.80 1.64 17.75
C GLN A 204 -6.00 2.95 17.68
N GLN A 205 -4.76 2.87 17.22
CA GLN A 205 -3.87 4.03 17.10
C GLN A 205 -4.36 5.03 16.05
N ILE A 206 -4.86 4.58 14.89
CA ILE A 206 -5.43 5.48 13.88
C ILE A 206 -6.66 6.22 14.40
N GLY A 207 -7.44 5.60 15.30
CA GLY A 207 -8.56 6.25 15.96
C GLY A 207 -8.17 7.39 16.91
N ARG A 208 -6.92 7.42 17.39
CA ARG A 208 -6.34 8.49 18.20
C ARG A 208 -5.66 9.55 17.34
N CYS A 209 -5.10 9.15 16.19
CA CYS A 209 -4.39 10.04 15.28
C CYS A 209 -5.37 11.02 14.63
N ARG A 210 -5.10 12.33 14.78
CA ARG A 210 -5.97 13.38 14.18
C ARG A 210 -5.72 13.58 12.69
N TRP A 211 -4.50 13.35 12.24
CA TRP A 211 -4.06 13.59 10.86
C TRP A 211 -3.25 12.39 10.36
N PRO A 212 -3.92 11.30 9.95
CA PRO A 212 -3.21 10.12 9.49
C PRO A 212 -2.49 10.40 8.17
N LEU A 213 -1.17 10.24 8.17
CA LEU A 213 -0.32 10.41 6.99
C LEU A 213 -0.30 9.18 6.08
N TYR A 214 -0.60 8.01 6.63
CA TYR A 214 -0.68 6.76 5.89
C TYR A 214 -2.07 6.14 6.00
N GLN A 215 -2.59 5.70 4.86
CA GLN A 215 -3.83 4.94 4.77
C GLN A 215 -3.55 3.63 4.02
N PRO A 216 -3.83 2.48 4.63
CA PRO A 216 -3.46 1.17 4.07
C PRO A 216 -4.38 0.76 2.92
N GLY A 217 -4.76 1.56 2.00
CA GLY A 217 -5.48 1.24 0.76
C GLY A 217 -6.74 0.34 0.87
N PHE A 218 -7.21 0.07 2.07
CA PHE A 218 -8.48 -0.60 2.35
C PHE A 218 -9.32 0.29 3.28
N ASP A 219 -10.61 0.03 3.33
CA ASP A 219 -11.54 0.81 4.15
C ASP A 219 -11.12 0.74 5.63
N LEU A 220 -10.81 1.91 6.21
CA LEU A 220 -10.49 2.07 7.63
C LEU A 220 -11.74 2.02 8.52
N GLY A 221 -12.93 2.00 7.92
CA GLY A 221 -14.21 1.93 8.64
C GLY A 221 -14.52 0.57 9.26
N PHE A 222 -13.68 -0.47 9.04
CA PHE A 222 -13.91 -1.77 9.63
C PHE A 222 -13.80 -1.76 11.16
N SER A 223 -14.65 -2.55 11.81
CA SER A 223 -14.72 -2.66 13.26
C SER A 223 -13.47 -3.31 13.87
N LEU A 224 -13.29 -3.20 15.20
CA LEU A 224 -12.22 -3.92 15.89
C LEU A 224 -12.40 -5.45 15.81
N GLU A 225 -13.62 -5.94 15.71
CA GLU A 225 -13.92 -7.38 15.53
C GLU A 225 -13.47 -7.85 14.14
N GLU A 226 -13.74 -7.06 13.09
CA GLU A 226 -13.24 -7.33 11.74
C GLU A 226 -11.72 -7.26 11.67
N ALA A 227 -11.09 -6.33 12.41
CA ALA A 227 -9.63 -6.27 12.55
C ALA A 227 -9.08 -7.55 13.19
N ALA A 228 -9.69 -8.03 14.27
CA ALA A 228 -9.29 -9.27 14.93
C ALA A 228 -9.47 -10.50 14.03
N ALA A 229 -10.58 -10.58 13.31
CA ALA A 229 -10.81 -11.65 12.33
C ALA A 229 -9.80 -11.61 11.19
N GLN A 230 -9.39 -10.43 10.74
CA GLN A 230 -8.35 -10.27 9.75
C GLN A 230 -6.95 -10.63 10.28
N ALA A 231 -6.64 -10.27 11.52
CA ALA A 231 -5.38 -10.62 12.17
C ALA A 231 -5.17 -12.14 12.28
N GLN A 232 -6.26 -12.91 12.49
CA GLN A 232 -6.20 -14.38 12.46
C GLN A 232 -5.81 -14.93 11.09
N ARG A 233 -6.24 -14.29 10.01
CA ARG A 233 -5.87 -14.66 8.63
C ARG A 233 -4.49 -14.16 8.24
N GLY A 234 -4.10 -13.01 8.76
CA GLY A 234 -2.84 -12.32 8.47
C GLY A 234 -2.87 -11.49 7.18
N PHE A 235 -1.73 -10.93 6.85
CA PHE A 235 -1.52 -10.05 5.71
C PHE A 235 -0.44 -10.60 4.78
N VAL A 236 -0.47 -10.17 3.52
CA VAL A 236 0.68 -10.21 2.62
C VAL A 236 1.13 -8.77 2.43
N PHE A 237 2.36 -8.48 2.80
CA PHE A 237 2.95 -7.17 2.68
C PHE A 237 4.03 -7.16 1.60
N LEU A 238 3.81 -6.37 0.56
CA LEU A 238 4.75 -6.15 -0.54
C LEU A 238 5.57 -4.88 -0.28
N ILE A 239 6.88 -5.03 -0.26
CA ILE A 239 7.84 -3.94 -0.35
C ILE A 239 8.40 -3.98 -1.77
N ASP A 240 7.94 -3.09 -2.63
CA ASP A 240 8.25 -3.11 -4.06
C ASP A 240 9.44 -2.21 -4.38
N GLU A 241 10.38 -2.73 -5.20
CA GLU A 241 11.56 -2.00 -5.69
C GLU A 241 12.52 -1.49 -4.58
N ILE A 242 12.87 -2.36 -3.63
CA ILE A 242 13.70 -2.00 -2.46
C ILE A 242 15.08 -1.43 -2.86
N ASP A 243 15.58 -1.77 -4.02
CA ASP A 243 16.86 -1.30 -4.57
C ASP A 243 16.85 0.19 -5.00
N LYS A 244 15.70 0.83 -5.04
CA LYS A 244 15.59 2.29 -5.24
C LYS A 244 15.94 3.10 -3.99
N ALA A 245 15.82 2.51 -2.81
CA ALA A 245 16.20 3.16 -1.56
C ALA A 245 17.70 3.17 -1.33
N ASP A 246 18.12 4.04 -0.42
CA ASP A 246 19.47 3.98 0.13
C ASP A 246 19.68 2.74 1.02
N SER A 247 20.93 2.33 1.21
CA SER A 247 21.29 1.16 2.04
C SER A 247 20.82 1.27 3.51
N SER A 248 20.46 2.45 3.96
CA SER A 248 19.89 2.68 5.30
C SER A 248 18.53 2.00 5.48
N LEU A 249 17.67 1.97 4.45
CA LEU A 249 16.35 1.37 4.54
C LEU A 249 16.41 -0.17 4.71
N PRO A 250 17.12 -0.95 3.87
CA PRO A 250 17.29 -2.38 4.11
C PRO A 250 17.89 -2.68 5.49
N ASN A 251 18.83 -1.85 5.98
CA ASN A 251 19.40 -2.01 7.32
C ASN A 251 18.39 -1.75 8.43
N ALA A 252 17.56 -0.72 8.32
CA ALA A 252 16.49 -0.44 9.28
C ALA A 252 15.46 -1.59 9.36
N LEU A 253 15.21 -2.27 8.25
CA LEU A 253 14.31 -3.43 8.21
C LEU A 253 14.88 -4.69 8.88
N LEU A 254 16.22 -4.78 9.06
CA LEU A 254 16.85 -5.95 9.67
C LEU A 254 16.33 -6.24 11.09
N GLU A 255 16.09 -5.20 11.87
CA GLU A 255 15.57 -5.33 13.23
C GLU A 255 14.13 -5.86 13.22
N VAL A 256 13.27 -5.26 12.42
CA VAL A 256 11.84 -5.63 12.33
C VAL A 256 11.67 -7.05 11.82
N LEU A 257 12.40 -7.39 10.75
CA LEU A 257 12.33 -8.71 10.13
C LEU A 257 12.97 -9.80 11.00
N GLY A 258 14.01 -9.44 11.80
CA GLY A 258 14.68 -10.36 12.71
C GLY A 258 13.91 -10.61 14.00
N ASN A 259 13.28 -9.58 14.56
CA ASN A 259 12.61 -9.64 15.87
C ASN A 259 11.11 -9.86 15.75
N GLY A 260 10.53 -9.83 14.54
CA GLY A 260 9.09 -9.93 14.31
C GLY A 260 8.29 -8.79 14.94
N GLY A 261 8.91 -7.61 15.09
CA GLY A 261 8.28 -6.44 15.68
C GLY A 261 9.23 -5.26 15.84
N PHE A 262 8.72 -4.13 16.31
CA PHE A 262 9.46 -2.88 16.49
C PHE A 262 8.92 -2.08 17.68
N HIS A 263 9.71 -1.13 18.16
CA HIS A 263 9.34 -0.22 19.23
C HIS A 263 8.98 1.17 18.69
N VAL A 264 7.93 1.77 19.23
CA VAL A 264 7.51 3.16 18.95
C VAL A 264 7.84 4.00 20.19
N PRO A 265 8.98 4.72 20.20
CA PRO A 265 9.48 5.37 21.41
C PRO A 265 8.52 6.40 22.00
N LEU A 266 7.90 7.22 21.16
CA LEU A 266 6.98 8.28 21.57
C LEU A 266 5.72 7.77 22.26
N LEU A 267 5.33 6.51 22.01
CA LEU A 267 4.20 5.85 22.66
C LEU A 267 4.64 4.90 23.76
N ASN A 268 5.94 4.67 23.90
CA ASN A 268 6.51 3.60 24.73
C ASN A 268 5.82 2.24 24.47
N GLN A 269 5.51 1.96 23.22
CA GLN A 269 4.76 0.78 22.78
C GLN A 269 5.64 -0.10 21.89
N THR A 270 5.60 -1.41 22.14
CA THR A 270 6.20 -2.40 21.24
C THR A 270 5.11 -3.06 20.40
N VAL A 271 5.25 -2.98 19.08
CA VAL A 271 4.36 -3.64 18.11
C VAL A 271 4.94 -4.99 17.77
N ARG A 272 4.19 -6.05 18.02
CA ARG A 272 4.53 -7.45 17.70
C ARG A 272 3.29 -8.21 17.32
N VAL A 273 3.47 -9.31 16.59
CA VAL A 273 2.34 -10.22 16.28
C VAL A 273 1.75 -10.75 17.59
N PRO A 274 0.48 -10.45 17.90
CA PRO A 274 -0.15 -10.93 19.11
C PRO A 274 -0.29 -12.47 19.10
N PRO A 275 -0.27 -13.12 20.28
CA PRO A 275 -0.49 -14.57 20.37
C PRO A 275 -1.82 -14.99 19.71
N GLY A 276 -1.76 -16.03 18.88
CA GLY A 276 -2.93 -16.55 18.16
C GLY A 276 -3.23 -15.86 16.83
N PHE A 277 -2.46 -14.82 16.47
CA PHE A 277 -2.58 -14.16 15.16
C PHE A 277 -1.55 -14.69 14.17
N ALA A 278 -1.87 -14.61 12.88
CA ALA A 278 -0.97 -15.07 11.83
C ALA A 278 0.11 -14.01 11.55
N SER A 279 1.37 -14.46 11.49
CA SER A 279 2.48 -13.61 11.04
C SER A 279 2.26 -13.14 9.59
N PRO A 280 2.65 -11.91 9.26
CA PRO A 280 2.58 -11.44 7.89
C PRO A 280 3.52 -12.22 6.98
N LEU A 281 3.10 -12.45 5.73
CA LEU A 281 3.99 -12.84 4.66
C LEU A 281 4.58 -11.57 4.06
N VAL A 282 5.88 -11.36 4.25
CA VAL A 282 6.58 -10.20 3.68
C VAL A 282 7.24 -10.62 2.37
N ILE A 283 6.87 -9.98 1.27
CA ILE A 283 7.48 -10.17 -0.06
C ILE A 283 8.17 -8.87 -0.44
N ILE A 284 9.42 -8.98 -0.83
CA ILE A 284 10.28 -7.85 -1.17
C ILE A 284 10.74 -8.06 -2.60
N THR A 285 10.61 -7.04 -3.45
CA THR A 285 11.07 -7.12 -4.84
C THR A 285 12.28 -6.25 -5.09
N THR A 286 13.09 -6.67 -6.05
CA THR A 286 14.22 -5.88 -6.55
C THR A 286 14.41 -6.13 -8.04
N ASN A 287 14.79 -5.10 -8.78
CA ASN A 287 15.23 -5.17 -10.17
C ASN A 287 16.74 -5.36 -10.29
N GLU A 288 17.45 -5.45 -9.13
CA GLU A 288 18.91 -5.58 -9.04
C GLU A 288 19.66 -4.34 -9.61
N GLU A 289 19.02 -3.17 -9.64
CA GLU A 289 19.65 -1.91 -10.06
C GLU A 289 20.75 -1.47 -9.09
N ARG A 290 20.60 -1.83 -7.81
CA ARG A 290 21.60 -1.62 -6.76
C ARG A 290 21.80 -2.90 -5.95
N GLU A 291 23.03 -3.12 -5.47
CA GLU A 291 23.35 -4.26 -4.63
C GLU A 291 22.78 -4.07 -3.22
N LEU A 292 22.06 -5.09 -2.74
CA LEU A 292 21.50 -5.12 -1.40
C LEU A 292 22.54 -5.58 -0.36
N PRO A 293 22.50 -5.02 0.87
CA PRO A 293 23.45 -5.44 1.92
C PRO A 293 23.42 -6.95 2.16
N PRO A 294 24.59 -7.64 2.22
CA PRO A 294 24.63 -9.09 2.42
C PRO A 294 23.93 -9.56 3.70
N ALA A 295 23.96 -8.75 4.76
CA ALA A 295 23.27 -9.04 6.02
C ALA A 295 21.75 -9.08 5.84
N PHE A 296 21.18 -8.24 4.96
CA PHE A 296 19.79 -8.23 4.61
C PHE A 296 19.40 -9.47 3.79
N VAL A 297 20.15 -9.76 2.73
CA VAL A 297 19.89 -10.92 1.86
C VAL A 297 19.92 -12.23 2.64
N ARG A 298 20.85 -12.40 3.61
CA ARG A 298 20.94 -13.60 4.47
C ARG A 298 19.68 -13.84 5.32
N ARG A 299 18.89 -12.80 5.61
CA ARG A 299 17.64 -12.93 6.36
C ARG A 299 16.44 -13.27 5.48
N CYS A 300 16.58 -13.14 4.17
CA CYS A 300 15.52 -13.45 3.22
C CYS A 300 15.66 -14.88 2.67
N LEU A 301 14.54 -15.46 2.24
CA LEU A 301 14.55 -16.51 1.21
C LEU A 301 14.63 -15.80 -0.13
N VAL A 302 15.35 -16.36 -1.09
CA VAL A 302 15.56 -15.72 -2.40
C VAL A 302 14.91 -16.55 -3.49
N LEU A 303 14.04 -15.88 -4.27
CA LEU A 303 13.42 -16.43 -5.47
C LEU A 303 13.89 -15.60 -6.67
N HIS A 304 14.41 -16.26 -7.70
CA HIS A 304 14.76 -15.62 -8.97
C HIS A 304 13.70 -15.89 -10.02
N LEU A 305 12.98 -14.87 -10.45
CA LEU A 305 12.04 -14.97 -11.58
C LEU A 305 12.79 -14.72 -12.89
N ARG A 306 13.29 -15.78 -13.50
CA ARG A 306 14.03 -15.76 -14.76
C ARG A 306 13.29 -16.62 -15.78
N PHE A 307 12.38 -16.01 -16.55
CA PHE A 307 11.59 -16.73 -17.52
C PHE A 307 12.38 -17.13 -18.78
N ASP A 308 13.56 -16.57 -19.03
CA ASP A 308 14.49 -16.90 -20.11
C ASP A 308 15.69 -17.76 -19.69
N ASP A 309 15.70 -18.23 -18.42
CA ASP A 309 16.76 -19.13 -17.94
C ASP A 309 16.70 -20.48 -18.67
N GLU A 310 17.82 -20.91 -19.25
CA GLU A 310 17.87 -22.15 -20.04
C GLU A 310 17.52 -23.39 -19.21
N HIS A 311 17.97 -23.45 -17.95
CA HIS A 311 17.69 -24.58 -17.07
C HIS A 311 16.19 -24.64 -16.74
N TYR A 312 15.59 -23.48 -16.43
CA TYR A 312 14.15 -23.35 -16.19
C TYR A 312 13.35 -23.76 -17.44
N LEU A 313 13.67 -23.21 -18.61
CA LEU A 313 12.98 -23.53 -19.87
C LEU A 313 13.16 -25.01 -20.24
N ARG A 314 14.33 -25.60 -20.01
CA ARG A 314 14.57 -27.03 -20.26
C ARG A 314 13.73 -27.91 -19.34
N THR A 315 13.63 -27.54 -18.07
CA THR A 315 12.79 -28.25 -17.09
C THR A 315 11.32 -28.17 -17.46
N TRP A 316 10.84 -26.97 -17.81
CA TRP A 316 9.47 -26.74 -18.28
C TRP A 316 9.21 -27.52 -19.59
N TRP A 317 10.09 -27.45 -20.57
CA TRP A 317 9.98 -28.17 -21.85
C TRP A 317 9.84 -29.67 -21.67
N ASN A 318 10.66 -30.28 -20.86
CA ASN A 318 10.64 -31.72 -20.58
C ASN A 318 9.33 -32.19 -19.93
N ARG A 319 8.62 -31.33 -19.24
CA ARG A 319 7.29 -31.63 -18.67
C ARG A 319 6.18 -31.55 -19.72
N GLN A 320 6.27 -30.63 -20.67
CA GLN A 320 5.25 -30.42 -21.70
C GLN A 320 5.38 -31.44 -22.86
N VAL A 321 6.59 -31.81 -23.19
CA VAL A 321 6.89 -32.66 -24.36
C VAL A 321 7.35 -34.02 -23.91
N THR A 322 6.41 -34.96 -23.77
CA THR A 322 6.69 -36.37 -23.40
C THR A 322 7.46 -37.14 -24.48
N GLN A 323 7.68 -36.59 -25.66
CA GLN A 323 8.37 -37.24 -26.78
C GLN A 323 9.41 -36.27 -27.38
N ARG A 324 10.70 -36.59 -27.27
CA ARG A 324 11.90 -36.01 -27.86
C ARG A 324 12.59 -34.89 -27.08
N ALA A 325 13.36 -35.29 -26.08
CA ALA A 325 14.33 -34.40 -25.42
C ALA A 325 15.37 -33.81 -26.38
N ASP A 326 15.61 -34.46 -27.52
CA ASP A 326 16.65 -34.11 -28.52
C ASP A 326 16.32 -32.85 -29.35
N GLN A 327 15.13 -32.25 -29.18
CA GLN A 327 14.71 -31.06 -29.95
C GLN A 327 14.57 -29.78 -29.09
N PHE A 328 15.16 -29.77 -27.89
CA PHE A 328 15.17 -28.56 -27.08
C PHE A 328 16.05 -27.49 -27.74
N HIS A 329 15.45 -26.32 -27.93
CA HIS A 329 16.14 -25.09 -28.31
C HIS A 329 15.65 -23.97 -27.41
N PRO A 330 16.51 -23.17 -26.76
CA PRO A 330 16.10 -22.16 -25.79
C PRO A 330 15.03 -21.20 -26.34
N ASP A 331 15.25 -20.61 -27.52
CA ASP A 331 14.28 -19.68 -28.12
C ASP A 331 12.96 -20.33 -28.43
N ARG A 332 12.96 -21.54 -28.96
CA ARG A 332 11.73 -22.27 -29.26
C ARG A 332 10.95 -22.60 -27.98
N ALA A 333 11.67 -22.95 -26.94
CA ALA A 333 11.08 -23.20 -25.61
C ALA A 333 10.48 -21.90 -25.05
N LEU A 334 11.20 -20.79 -25.15
CA LEU A 334 10.73 -19.47 -24.72
C LEU A 334 9.48 -19.01 -25.50
N VAL A 335 9.46 -19.16 -26.82
CA VAL A 335 8.28 -18.87 -27.65
C VAL A 335 7.06 -19.68 -27.18
N LYS A 336 7.23 -20.98 -26.99
CA LYS A 336 6.14 -21.86 -26.52
C LYS A 336 5.67 -21.50 -25.11
N TRP A 337 6.60 -21.23 -24.22
CA TRP A 337 6.30 -20.81 -22.85
C TRP A 337 5.51 -19.49 -22.82
N LEU A 338 5.94 -18.48 -23.60
CA LEU A 338 5.22 -17.21 -23.74
C LEU A 338 3.81 -17.41 -24.33
N ALA A 339 3.69 -18.25 -25.38
CA ALA A 339 2.40 -18.53 -26.00
C ALA A 339 1.42 -19.20 -25.04
N GLU A 340 1.90 -20.09 -24.16
CA GLU A 340 1.09 -20.67 -23.07
C GLU A 340 0.68 -19.60 -22.06
N ARG A 341 1.59 -18.70 -21.65
CA ARG A 341 1.24 -17.56 -20.78
C ARG A 341 0.20 -16.65 -21.43
N GLY A 342 0.31 -16.40 -22.75
CA GLY A 342 -0.71 -15.67 -23.50
C GLY A 342 -2.09 -16.34 -23.46
N GLU A 343 -2.17 -17.67 -23.57
CA GLU A 343 -3.43 -18.40 -23.39
C GLU A 343 -4.01 -18.22 -21.99
N LEU A 344 -3.17 -18.38 -20.94
CA LEU A 344 -3.61 -18.23 -19.57
C LEU A 344 -4.14 -16.82 -19.25
N HIS A 345 -3.62 -15.78 -19.92
CA HIS A 345 -4.07 -14.40 -19.73
C HIS A 345 -5.28 -14.02 -20.60
N PHE A 346 -5.39 -14.57 -21.81
CA PHE A 346 -6.38 -14.15 -22.80
C PHE A 346 -7.25 -15.31 -23.32
N GLU A 347 -7.59 -16.27 -22.48
CA GLU A 347 -8.40 -17.47 -22.77
C GLU A 347 -9.21 -17.42 -24.06
N HIS A 348 -8.80 -18.22 -25.05
CA HIS A 348 -9.49 -18.40 -26.33
C HIS A 348 -9.66 -17.14 -27.20
N VAL A 349 -9.07 -15.99 -26.81
CA VAL A 349 -9.16 -14.75 -27.62
C VAL A 349 -8.29 -14.84 -28.88
N PHE A 350 -7.14 -15.52 -28.78
CA PHE A 350 -6.18 -15.62 -29.84
C PHE A 350 -5.89 -17.07 -30.23
N SER A 351 -5.69 -17.32 -31.50
CA SER A 351 -5.18 -18.62 -31.98
C SER A 351 -3.75 -18.87 -31.45
N VAL A 352 -3.35 -20.14 -31.43
CA VAL A 352 -1.98 -20.53 -31.08
C VAL A 352 -0.97 -19.79 -31.94
N ARG A 353 -1.27 -19.68 -33.26
CA ARG A 353 -0.40 -19.03 -34.25
C ARG A 353 -0.18 -17.54 -33.98
N VAL A 354 -1.23 -16.81 -33.57
CA VAL A 354 -1.12 -15.39 -33.21
C VAL A 354 -0.25 -15.22 -31.99
N ARG A 355 -0.45 -16.05 -30.94
CA ARG A 355 0.33 -16.00 -29.71
C ARG A 355 1.80 -16.36 -29.91
N GLU A 356 2.06 -17.40 -30.73
CA GLU A 356 3.43 -17.79 -31.08
C GLU A 356 4.12 -16.70 -31.90
N LYS A 357 3.44 -16.08 -32.88
CA LYS A 357 3.99 -14.98 -33.64
C LYS A 357 4.34 -13.77 -32.77
N ALA A 358 3.47 -13.40 -31.82
CA ALA A 358 3.77 -12.35 -30.87
C ALA A 358 5.01 -12.69 -30.00
N ALA A 359 5.13 -13.94 -29.59
CA ALA A 359 6.27 -14.42 -28.82
C ALA A 359 7.57 -14.45 -29.66
N GLU A 360 7.51 -14.84 -30.92
CA GLU A 360 8.64 -14.80 -31.84
C GLU A 360 9.18 -13.37 -32.02
N LEU A 361 8.27 -12.39 -32.17
CA LEU A 361 8.65 -10.98 -32.27
C LEU A 361 9.39 -10.54 -30.99
N LEU A 362 8.86 -10.84 -29.81
CA LEU A 362 9.53 -10.51 -28.56
C LEU A 362 10.91 -11.18 -28.47
N VAL A 363 11.02 -12.48 -28.76
CA VAL A 363 12.30 -13.23 -28.64
C VAL A 363 13.34 -12.67 -29.61
N ARG A 364 12.94 -12.26 -30.80
CA ARG A 364 13.81 -11.59 -31.75
C ARG A 364 14.33 -10.27 -31.20
N ASP A 365 13.42 -9.39 -30.79
CA ASP A 365 13.75 -8.04 -30.30
C ASP A 365 14.55 -8.09 -28.99
N ARG A 366 14.27 -9.09 -28.12
CA ARG A 366 15.04 -9.36 -26.91
C ARG A 366 16.50 -9.75 -27.22
N ARG A 367 16.71 -10.54 -28.26
CA ARG A 367 18.05 -10.93 -28.72
C ARG A 367 18.81 -9.73 -29.30
N GLU A 368 18.15 -8.93 -30.11
CA GLU A 368 18.72 -7.70 -30.69
C GLU A 368 19.10 -6.72 -29.56
N ALA A 369 18.23 -6.49 -28.59
CA ALA A 369 18.50 -5.66 -27.43
C ALA A 369 19.71 -6.18 -26.61
N GLN A 370 19.80 -7.49 -26.42
CA GLN A 370 20.94 -8.09 -25.69
C GLN A 370 22.26 -7.86 -26.43
N GLN A 371 22.29 -7.98 -27.76
CA GLN A 371 23.49 -7.74 -28.58
C GLN A 371 23.89 -6.25 -28.58
N ALA A 372 22.91 -5.36 -28.51
CA ALA A 372 23.13 -3.92 -28.47
C ALA A 372 23.41 -3.39 -27.05
N GLY A 373 23.33 -4.23 -26.00
CA GLY A 373 23.49 -3.80 -24.61
C GLY A 373 22.32 -2.96 -24.10
N LEU A 374 21.15 -3.06 -24.75
CA LEU A 374 19.94 -2.33 -24.41
C LEU A 374 19.05 -3.12 -23.43
N ILE A 375 18.03 -2.44 -22.87
CA ILE A 375 17.03 -3.05 -22.00
C ILE A 375 16.22 -4.06 -22.81
N LYS A 376 16.25 -5.32 -22.37
CA LYS A 376 15.53 -6.41 -23.01
C LYS A 376 14.02 -6.32 -22.71
N PRO A 377 13.13 -6.41 -23.72
CA PRO A 377 11.70 -6.54 -23.48
C PRO A 377 11.38 -7.86 -22.77
N GLY A 378 10.43 -7.83 -21.85
CA GLY A 378 10.06 -8.95 -20.98
C GLY A 378 8.66 -9.50 -21.21
N GLN A 379 8.21 -10.35 -20.28
CA GLN A 379 6.87 -10.94 -20.31
C GLN A 379 5.77 -9.88 -20.28
N ALA A 380 5.97 -8.76 -19.55
CA ALA A 380 4.98 -7.69 -19.48
C ALA A 380 4.71 -7.08 -20.85
N GLU A 381 5.76 -6.78 -21.61
CA GLU A 381 5.65 -6.24 -22.96
C GLU A 381 4.96 -7.20 -23.92
N TYR A 382 5.20 -8.51 -23.80
CA TYR A 382 4.47 -9.52 -24.55
C TYR A 382 2.96 -9.49 -24.25
N LEU A 383 2.60 -9.41 -22.98
CA LEU A 383 1.20 -9.34 -22.56
C LEU A 383 0.54 -8.00 -22.94
N ASP A 384 1.30 -6.91 -22.93
CA ASP A 384 0.83 -5.60 -23.40
C ASP A 384 0.58 -5.58 -24.90
N LEU A 385 1.44 -6.23 -25.68
CA LEU A 385 1.23 -6.42 -27.12
C LEU A 385 -0.08 -7.18 -27.41
N LEU A 386 -0.31 -8.29 -26.70
CA LEU A 386 -1.57 -9.04 -26.82
C LEU A 386 -2.79 -8.25 -26.33
N ARG A 387 -2.63 -7.45 -25.28
CA ARG A 387 -3.70 -6.56 -24.78
C ARG A 387 -4.06 -5.50 -25.81
N ALA A 388 -3.06 -4.87 -26.43
CA ALA A 388 -3.26 -3.90 -27.50
C ALA A 388 -3.98 -4.56 -28.70
N LEU A 389 -3.52 -5.73 -29.12
CA LEU A 389 -4.14 -6.49 -30.20
C LEU A 389 -5.61 -6.84 -29.90
N ARG A 390 -5.92 -7.28 -28.69
CA ARG A 390 -7.30 -7.55 -28.26
C ARG A 390 -8.18 -6.32 -28.39
N ASN A 391 -7.69 -5.17 -27.91
CA ASN A 391 -8.48 -3.95 -27.90
C ASN A 391 -8.70 -3.37 -29.31
N MET A 392 -7.75 -3.62 -30.23
CA MET A 392 -7.79 -3.09 -31.60
C MET A 392 -8.45 -4.05 -32.60
N ALA A 393 -8.32 -5.35 -32.43
CA ALA A 393 -8.62 -6.33 -33.46
C ALA A 393 -9.18 -7.68 -32.93
N ALA A 394 -9.88 -7.70 -31.79
CA ALA A 394 -10.43 -8.96 -31.23
C ALA A 394 -11.39 -9.69 -32.20
N ALA A 395 -12.18 -8.95 -32.96
CA ALA A 395 -13.15 -9.49 -33.93
C ALA A 395 -12.57 -9.67 -35.33
N SER A 396 -11.28 -9.36 -35.55
CA SER A 396 -10.63 -9.45 -36.85
C SER A 396 -10.20 -10.90 -37.18
N SER A 397 -10.01 -11.20 -38.46
CA SER A 397 -9.48 -12.48 -38.90
C SER A 397 -8.05 -12.70 -38.39
N GLU A 398 -7.62 -13.97 -38.29
CA GLU A 398 -6.25 -14.32 -37.86
C GLU A 398 -5.20 -13.61 -38.74
N GLN A 399 -5.41 -13.53 -40.06
CA GLN A 399 -4.49 -12.83 -40.94
C GLN A 399 -4.37 -11.34 -40.66
N GLN A 400 -5.48 -10.68 -40.33
CA GLN A 400 -5.49 -9.27 -39.94
C GLN A 400 -4.79 -9.05 -38.58
N GLN A 401 -5.01 -9.95 -37.63
CA GLN A 401 -4.32 -9.92 -36.33
C GLN A 401 -2.81 -10.09 -36.51
N LEU A 402 -2.35 -11.02 -37.37
CA LEU A 402 -0.94 -11.23 -37.64
C LEU A 402 -0.29 -10.02 -38.34
N ALA A 403 -0.97 -9.40 -39.31
CA ALA A 403 -0.49 -8.18 -39.94
C ALA A 403 -0.40 -7.00 -38.99
N LEU A 404 -1.38 -6.85 -38.11
CA LEU A 404 -1.39 -5.79 -37.08
C LEU A 404 -0.29 -5.99 -36.04
N LEU A 405 0.02 -7.22 -35.65
CA LEU A 405 1.12 -7.52 -34.70
C LEU A 405 2.46 -6.96 -35.20
N GLU A 406 2.76 -7.13 -36.50
CA GLU A 406 4.01 -6.61 -37.09
C GLU A 406 4.05 -5.08 -37.09
N GLN A 407 2.89 -4.43 -37.21
CA GLN A 407 2.79 -2.97 -37.18
C GLN A 407 2.92 -2.39 -35.77
N ILE A 408 2.36 -3.05 -34.73
CA ILE A 408 2.34 -2.52 -33.39
C ILE A 408 3.52 -2.97 -32.54
N SER A 409 4.20 -4.07 -32.83
CA SER A 409 5.31 -4.60 -32.04
C SER A 409 6.45 -3.58 -31.81
N PRO A 410 6.87 -2.73 -32.76
CA PRO A 410 7.93 -1.76 -32.54
C PRO A 410 7.59 -0.76 -31.43
N TYR A 411 6.32 -0.37 -31.30
CA TYR A 411 5.88 0.58 -30.26
C TYR A 411 5.91 0.00 -28.84
N VAL A 412 5.89 -1.33 -28.73
CA VAL A 412 5.87 -2.03 -27.45
C VAL A 412 7.29 -2.46 -27.04
N PHE A 413 8.09 -2.94 -27.98
CA PHE A 413 9.38 -3.57 -27.69
C PHE A 413 10.57 -2.62 -27.81
N ILE A 414 10.54 -1.65 -28.74
CA ILE A 414 11.63 -0.70 -28.95
C ILE A 414 11.42 0.49 -28.01
N LYS A 415 12.21 0.57 -26.94
CA LYS A 415 12.10 1.65 -25.93
C LYS A 415 13.14 2.75 -26.10
N GLU A 416 14.14 2.57 -26.93
CA GLU A 416 15.16 3.56 -27.24
C GLU A 416 15.12 3.92 -28.70
N ALA A 417 15.17 5.23 -29.01
CA ALA A 417 15.23 5.69 -30.38
C ALA A 417 16.53 5.19 -31.03
N GLN A 418 16.44 4.53 -32.18
CA GLN A 418 17.60 4.34 -33.03
C GLN A 418 18.01 5.74 -33.53
N GLU A 419 19.20 6.24 -33.12
CA GLU A 419 19.82 7.40 -33.71
C GLU A 419 20.16 7.17 -35.18
#